data_9a6db3719bbc23fddd25557f0f147eb3
#
_entry.id   9a6db3719bbc23fddd25557f0f147eb3
#
_cell.length_a   1.000
_cell.length_b   1.000
_cell.length_c   1.000
_cell.angle_alpha   90.00
_cell.angle_beta   90.00
_cell.angle_gamma   90.00
#
_symmetry.space_group_name_H-M   'P 1'
#
loop_
_entity.id
_entity.type
_entity.pdbx_description
1 polymer ?
#
loop_
_entity_poly.entity_id
_entity_poly.type
_entity_poly.pdbx_seq_one_letter_code
_entity_poly.pdbx_strand_id
1 'polypeptide(L)'
;VLFERLLRARDRGETGPEAWRRVMRVGNEVGFLFGVGAVHGFLAEYYGTGNPSPLTAASTLFRGAASALIGGRTVQRMAKPFSGRVIFDDHRWEPREYTAVTAGTVDQIGLGFRPFYRMQDCPAAFQVLGIFAEPLDFVRGLVNVRMAKPMGLNRSHERLTTRMTLQPTDGGAIDYMLDGDLRSAPQPLTVSL
;
A
#
# COMPACT_ATOMS: atom_id res chain seq x y z
N VAL A 1 0.99 -25.76 3.68
CA VAL A 1 0.25 -26.44 2.58
C VAL A 1 0.78 -26.00 1.21
N LEU A 2 0.75 -24.70 0.80
CA LEU A 2 1.26 -24.26 -0.51
C LEU A 2 2.79 -24.41 -0.59
N PHE A 3 3.50 -23.94 0.41
CA PHE A 3 4.97 -24.02 0.47
C PHE A 3 5.49 -25.46 0.41
N GLU A 4 4.85 -26.39 1.13
CA GLU A 4 5.19 -27.82 1.05
C GLU A 4 4.94 -28.43 -0.34
N ARG A 5 3.87 -28.00 -1.03
CA ARG A 5 3.62 -28.42 -2.42
C ARG A 5 4.71 -27.93 -3.36
N LEU A 6 5.16 -26.69 -3.20
CA LEU A 6 6.26 -26.11 -3.99
C LEU A 6 7.59 -26.83 -3.74
N LEU A 7 7.89 -27.15 -2.47
CA LEU A 7 9.09 -27.93 -2.15
C LEU A 7 9.06 -29.33 -2.78
N ARG A 8 7.93 -30.04 -2.68
CA ARG A 8 7.76 -31.37 -3.32
C ARG A 8 7.83 -31.30 -4.83
N ALA A 9 7.29 -30.25 -5.47
CA ALA A 9 7.40 -30.05 -6.91
C ALA A 9 8.85 -29.83 -7.31
N ARG A 10 9.58 -28.95 -6.60
CA ARG A 10 11.02 -28.74 -6.81
C ARG A 10 11.82 -30.03 -6.69
N ASP A 11 11.58 -30.83 -5.65
CA ASP A 11 12.31 -32.05 -5.39
C ASP A 11 12.04 -33.13 -6.46
N ARG A 12 10.93 -33.03 -7.20
CA ARG A 12 10.58 -33.87 -8.36
C ARG A 12 11.05 -33.28 -9.69
N GLY A 13 11.72 -32.12 -9.69
CA GLY A 13 12.12 -31.42 -10.90
C GLY A 13 10.97 -30.86 -11.72
N GLU A 14 9.77 -30.72 -11.11
CA GLU A 14 8.60 -30.15 -11.75
C GLU A 14 8.70 -28.61 -11.73
N THR A 15 8.52 -27.96 -12.88
CA THR A 15 8.34 -26.50 -12.95
C THR A 15 6.93 -26.17 -12.51
N GLY A 16 6.81 -25.35 -11.48
CA GLY A 16 5.50 -24.82 -11.05
C GLY A 16 4.89 -23.89 -12.11
N PRO A 17 3.59 -23.59 -12.01
CA PRO A 17 2.97 -22.63 -12.91
C PRO A 17 3.67 -21.27 -12.82
N GLU A 18 4.15 -20.78 -13.95
CA GLU A 18 4.77 -19.45 -14.05
C GLU A 18 3.69 -18.39 -14.11
N ALA A 19 3.89 -17.29 -13.39
CA ALA A 19 3.03 -16.12 -13.45
C ALA A 19 3.89 -14.87 -13.70
N TRP A 20 3.66 -14.24 -14.83
CA TRP A 20 4.30 -12.97 -15.15
C TRP A 20 3.63 -11.84 -14.38
N ARG A 21 4.44 -10.98 -13.72
CA ARG A 21 3.99 -9.78 -13.04
C ARG A 21 4.86 -8.61 -13.44
N ARG A 22 4.22 -7.47 -13.71
CA ARG A 22 4.97 -6.23 -13.92
C ARG A 22 5.44 -5.70 -12.58
N VAL A 23 6.59 -5.04 -12.59
CA VAL A 23 7.11 -4.29 -11.45
C VAL A 23 6.90 -2.80 -11.65
N MET A 24 6.70 -2.07 -10.58
CA MET A 24 6.77 -0.61 -10.59
C MET A 24 8.21 -0.17 -10.38
N ARG A 25 8.62 0.90 -11.06
CA ARG A 25 9.89 1.58 -10.86
C ARG A 25 9.65 2.84 -10.02
N VAL A 26 10.44 3.00 -8.97
CA VAL A 26 10.43 4.17 -8.08
C VAL A 26 11.87 4.67 -7.97
N GLY A 27 12.21 5.74 -8.70
CA GLY A 27 13.60 6.14 -8.85
C GLY A 27 14.46 5.04 -9.51
N ASN A 28 15.47 4.55 -8.79
CA ASN A 28 16.35 3.45 -9.24
C ASN A 28 15.92 2.07 -8.71
N GLU A 29 14.88 2.00 -7.91
CA GLU A 29 14.39 0.75 -7.33
C GLU A 29 13.18 0.22 -8.08
N VAL A 30 12.89 -1.07 -7.90
CA VAL A 30 11.70 -1.72 -8.45
C VAL A 30 10.98 -2.51 -7.37
N GLY A 31 9.65 -2.59 -7.47
CA GLY A 31 8.84 -3.31 -6.51
C GLY A 31 7.41 -3.54 -7.02
N PHE A 32 6.63 -4.27 -6.23
CA PHE A 32 5.25 -4.63 -6.52
C PHE A 32 4.23 -3.80 -5.73
N LEU A 33 4.66 -3.27 -4.57
CA LEU A 33 3.82 -2.55 -3.62
C LEU A 33 4.49 -1.24 -3.23
N PHE A 34 3.74 -0.16 -3.35
CA PHE A 34 4.16 1.19 -2.98
C PHE A 34 3.15 1.83 -2.04
N GLY A 35 3.60 2.64 -1.08
CA GLY A 35 2.68 3.38 -0.23
C GLY A 35 3.32 4.53 0.54
N VAL A 36 2.53 5.60 0.70
CA VAL A 36 2.86 6.77 1.55
C VAL A 36 1.76 6.98 2.59
N GLY A 37 2.02 7.84 3.55
CA GLY A 37 1.06 8.13 4.61
C GLY A 37 0.95 6.99 5.62
N ALA A 38 -0.27 6.59 5.96
CA ALA A 38 -0.54 5.54 6.96
C ALA A 38 0.09 4.18 6.62
N VAL A 39 0.33 3.89 5.33
CA VAL A 39 1.02 2.65 4.92
C VAL A 39 2.47 2.65 5.41
N HIS A 40 3.19 3.76 5.20
CA HIS A 40 4.53 3.94 5.72
C HIS A 40 4.54 3.98 7.26
N GLY A 41 3.62 4.75 7.86
CA GLY A 41 3.51 4.89 9.31
C GLY A 41 3.20 3.57 10.03
N PHE A 42 2.35 2.71 9.44
CA PHE A 42 2.08 1.38 9.96
C PHE A 42 3.35 0.51 9.98
N LEU A 43 4.11 0.50 8.89
CA LEU A 43 5.36 -0.27 8.84
C LEU A 43 6.42 0.26 9.80
N ALA A 44 6.54 1.57 9.94
CA ALA A 44 7.47 2.19 10.89
C ALA A 44 7.15 1.77 12.34
N GLU A 45 5.88 1.78 12.73
CA GLU A 45 5.44 1.30 14.05
C GLU A 45 5.66 -0.22 14.20
N TYR A 46 5.37 -1.00 13.15
CA TYR A 46 5.57 -2.44 13.14
C TYR A 46 7.04 -2.83 13.34
N TYR A 47 7.96 -2.21 12.62
CA TYR A 47 9.40 -2.47 12.78
C TYR A 47 9.94 -1.93 14.10
N GLY A 48 9.38 -0.84 14.62
CA GLY A 48 9.73 -0.30 15.93
C GLY A 48 9.47 -1.26 17.10
N THR A 49 8.68 -2.34 16.89
CA THR A 49 8.46 -3.36 17.93
C THR A 49 9.66 -4.29 18.16
N GLY A 50 10.66 -4.28 17.25
CA GLY A 50 11.88 -5.09 17.34
C GLY A 50 11.71 -6.60 17.08
N ASN A 51 10.49 -7.07 16.85
CA ASN A 51 10.21 -8.49 16.56
C ASN A 51 9.14 -8.62 15.45
N PRO A 52 9.52 -8.41 14.20
CA PRO A 52 8.60 -8.50 13.07
C PRO A 52 8.14 -9.95 12.85
N SER A 53 6.83 -10.18 12.96
CA SER A 53 6.17 -11.46 12.72
C SER A 53 4.73 -11.25 12.26
N PRO A 54 4.05 -12.25 11.66
CA PRO A 54 2.64 -12.12 11.30
C PRO A 54 1.74 -11.80 12.50
N LEU A 55 2.06 -12.31 13.68
CA LEU A 55 1.32 -12.04 14.91
C LEU A 55 1.54 -10.59 15.37
N THR A 56 2.78 -10.10 15.30
CA THR A 56 3.11 -8.70 15.60
C THR A 56 2.43 -7.75 14.62
N ALA A 57 2.41 -8.08 13.32
CA ALA A 57 1.69 -7.28 12.31
C ALA A 57 0.19 -7.20 12.62
N ALA A 58 -0.44 -8.33 12.94
CA ALA A 58 -1.85 -8.38 13.32
C ALA A 58 -2.12 -7.57 14.61
N SER A 59 -1.27 -7.69 15.62
CA SER A 59 -1.40 -6.93 16.87
C SER A 59 -1.21 -5.42 16.66
N THR A 60 -0.27 -5.02 15.82
CA THR A 60 -0.04 -3.61 15.46
C THR A 60 -1.26 -3.04 14.73
N LEU A 61 -1.83 -3.78 13.77
CA LEU A 61 -3.05 -3.39 13.08
C LEU A 61 -4.23 -3.26 14.05
N PHE A 62 -4.39 -4.23 14.96
CA PHE A 62 -5.44 -4.19 15.98
C PHE A 62 -5.27 -3.01 16.95
N ARG A 63 -4.06 -2.74 17.40
CA ARG A 63 -3.75 -1.58 18.26
C ARG A 63 -4.03 -0.26 17.54
N GLY A 64 -3.67 -0.16 16.26
CA GLY A 64 -3.99 0.98 15.42
C GLY A 64 -5.49 1.19 15.29
N ALA A 65 -6.24 0.13 15.00
CA ALA A 65 -7.70 0.15 14.91
C ALA A 65 -8.36 0.54 16.25
N ALA A 66 -7.95 -0.06 17.35
CA ALA A 66 -8.44 0.30 18.69
C ALA A 66 -8.11 1.75 19.06
N SER A 67 -6.89 2.21 18.75
CA SER A 67 -6.49 3.60 18.97
C SER A 67 -7.28 4.58 18.11
N ALA A 68 -7.71 4.19 16.90
CA ALA A 68 -8.56 5.01 16.04
C ALA A 68 -9.95 5.28 16.65
N LEU A 69 -10.49 4.32 17.42
CA LEU A 69 -11.78 4.48 18.11
C LEU A 69 -11.74 5.54 19.22
N ILE A 70 -10.58 5.78 19.83
CA ILE A 70 -10.42 6.68 20.96
C ILE A 70 -9.52 7.89 20.67
N GLY A 71 -9.11 8.10 19.41
CA GLY A 71 -8.21 9.18 19.00
C GLY A 71 -6.81 9.11 19.65
N GLY A 72 -6.34 7.90 19.95
CA GLY A 72 -5.11 7.68 20.71
C GLY A 72 -3.82 8.04 19.97
N ARG A 73 -2.71 8.19 20.72
CA ARG A 73 -1.40 8.57 20.19
C ARG A 73 -0.85 7.58 19.14
N THR A 74 -1.21 6.32 19.23
CA THR A 74 -0.74 5.28 18.27
C THR A 74 -1.29 5.56 16.88
N VAL A 75 -2.60 5.85 16.75
CA VAL A 75 -3.18 6.18 15.44
C VAL A 75 -2.62 7.49 14.88
N GLN A 76 -2.36 8.48 15.74
CA GLN A 76 -1.75 9.76 15.30
C GLN A 76 -0.34 9.56 14.72
N ARG A 77 0.45 8.66 15.29
CA ARG A 77 1.79 8.32 14.75
C ARG A 77 1.71 7.52 13.46
N MET A 78 0.81 6.52 13.40
CA MET A 78 0.62 5.68 12.22
C MET A 78 -0.07 6.41 11.06
N ALA A 79 -0.92 7.37 11.37
CA ALA A 79 -1.73 8.10 10.40
C ALA A 79 -1.11 9.45 9.97
N LYS A 80 0.25 9.57 9.94
CA LYS A 80 0.89 10.75 9.36
C LYS A 80 0.45 10.88 7.89
N PRO A 81 -0.38 11.86 7.53
CA PRO A 81 -0.95 11.95 6.20
C PRO A 81 0.12 12.37 5.18
N PHE A 82 -0.09 12.03 3.93
CA PHE A 82 0.59 12.64 2.80
C PHE A 82 -0.19 13.87 2.34
N SER A 83 0.38 15.05 2.53
CA SER A 83 -0.21 16.32 2.06
C SER A 83 0.37 16.66 0.70
N GLY A 84 -0.45 16.58 -0.36
CA GLY A 84 0.08 16.79 -1.69
C GLY A 84 -0.92 16.50 -2.81
N ARG A 85 -0.37 16.50 -4.01
CA ARG A 85 -1.07 16.22 -5.27
C ARG A 85 -0.60 14.90 -5.84
N VAL A 86 -1.51 14.16 -6.46
CA VAL A 86 -1.20 12.97 -7.24
C VAL A 86 -1.49 13.27 -8.71
N ILE A 87 -0.47 13.18 -9.56
CA ILE A 87 -0.51 13.54 -10.98
C ILE A 87 -0.37 12.26 -11.80
N PHE A 88 -1.20 12.10 -12.80
CA PHE A 88 -1.18 11.06 -13.83
C PHE A 88 -0.92 11.69 -15.20
N ASP A 89 -0.66 10.92 -16.23
CA ASP A 89 -0.36 11.47 -17.57
C ASP A 89 -1.52 12.29 -18.15
N ASP A 90 -2.76 11.89 -17.89
CA ASP A 90 -4.00 12.48 -18.46
C ASP A 90 -4.91 13.11 -17.39
N HIS A 91 -4.55 13.04 -16.12
CA HIS A 91 -5.41 13.45 -15.02
C HIS A 91 -4.61 13.80 -13.78
N ARG A 92 -5.23 14.49 -12.83
CA ARG A 92 -4.67 14.73 -11.49
C ARG A 92 -5.76 14.65 -10.43
N TRP A 93 -5.37 14.21 -9.25
CA TRP A 93 -6.18 14.41 -8.06
C TRP A 93 -5.77 15.71 -7.40
N GLU A 94 -6.76 16.50 -7.00
CA GLU A 94 -6.52 17.79 -6.37
C GLU A 94 -5.72 17.66 -5.07
N PRO A 95 -4.90 18.68 -4.70
CA PRO A 95 -4.11 18.67 -3.49
C PRO A 95 -5.00 18.50 -2.25
N ARG A 96 -4.64 17.56 -1.40
CA ARG A 96 -5.30 17.32 -0.12
C ARG A 96 -4.42 16.54 0.83
N GLU A 97 -4.89 16.38 2.06
CA GLU A 97 -4.33 15.41 3.00
C GLU A 97 -4.88 14.02 2.69
N TYR A 98 -4.01 13.13 2.22
CA TYR A 98 -4.34 11.73 2.04
C TYR A 98 -3.91 10.95 3.28
N THR A 99 -4.84 10.25 3.90
CA THR A 99 -4.51 9.25 4.94
C THR A 99 -3.51 8.23 4.40
N ALA A 100 -3.69 7.81 3.14
CA ALA A 100 -2.74 6.99 2.42
C ALA A 100 -2.86 7.20 0.91
N VAL A 101 -1.72 7.15 0.19
CA VAL A 101 -1.71 6.87 -1.24
C VAL A 101 -0.91 5.60 -1.43
N THR A 102 -1.51 4.59 -2.06
CA THR A 102 -0.87 3.30 -2.26
C THR A 102 -1.08 2.79 -3.67
N ALA A 103 -0.12 2.03 -4.17
CA ALA A 103 -0.16 1.46 -5.50
C ALA A 103 0.37 0.02 -5.50
N GLY A 104 -0.13 -0.79 -6.43
CA GLY A 104 0.34 -2.16 -6.56
C GLY A 104 0.07 -2.78 -7.92
N THR A 105 0.96 -3.71 -8.30
CA THR A 105 0.85 -4.57 -9.47
C THR A 105 0.40 -6.00 -9.11
N VAL A 106 0.30 -6.31 -7.82
CA VAL A 106 -0.23 -7.57 -7.29
C VAL A 106 -1.49 -7.30 -6.49
N ASP A 107 -2.45 -8.22 -6.56
CA ASP A 107 -3.75 -8.04 -5.92
C ASP A 107 -3.71 -8.23 -4.39
N GLN A 108 -2.85 -9.10 -3.90
CA GLN A 108 -2.78 -9.49 -2.49
C GLN A 108 -1.51 -8.95 -1.82
N ILE A 109 -1.71 -8.38 -0.64
CA ILE A 109 -0.65 -7.97 0.28
C ILE A 109 -0.67 -8.86 1.54
N GLY A 110 0.19 -8.60 2.50
CA GLY A 110 0.23 -9.34 3.76
C GLY A 110 -1.12 -9.42 4.49
N LEU A 111 -1.28 -10.41 5.37
CA LEU A 111 -2.47 -10.67 6.19
C LEU A 111 -3.76 -10.97 5.39
N GLY A 112 -3.64 -11.28 4.10
CA GLY A 112 -4.77 -11.60 3.24
C GLY A 112 -5.60 -10.41 2.77
N PHE A 113 -5.08 -9.19 2.89
CA PHE A 113 -5.69 -8.01 2.31
C PHE A 113 -5.46 -7.95 0.80
N ARG A 114 -6.48 -7.51 0.06
CA ARG A 114 -6.47 -7.44 -1.41
C ARG A 114 -6.92 -6.06 -1.90
N PRO A 115 -6.14 -5.01 -1.64
CA PRO A 115 -6.50 -3.64 -2.01
C PRO A 115 -6.50 -3.42 -3.53
N PHE A 116 -5.66 -4.15 -4.26
CA PHE A 116 -5.48 -3.99 -5.71
C PHE A 116 -6.23 -5.08 -6.48
N TYR A 117 -7.50 -5.27 -6.15
CA TYR A 117 -8.35 -6.33 -6.67
C TYR A 117 -8.50 -6.33 -8.20
N ARG A 118 -8.28 -5.19 -8.87
CA ARG A 118 -8.34 -5.07 -10.33
C ARG A 118 -7.09 -5.58 -11.06
N MET A 119 -6.02 -5.93 -10.32
CA MET A 119 -4.77 -6.38 -10.94
C MET A 119 -4.86 -7.77 -11.55
N GLN A 120 -5.88 -8.56 -11.22
CA GLN A 120 -6.14 -9.83 -11.88
C GLN A 120 -6.62 -9.63 -13.31
N ASP A 121 -7.36 -8.56 -13.57
CA ASP A 121 -8.01 -8.29 -14.86
C ASP A 121 -7.22 -7.31 -15.74
N CYS A 122 -6.26 -6.57 -15.17
CA CYS A 122 -5.53 -5.53 -15.88
C CYS A 122 -4.01 -5.57 -15.63
N PRO A 123 -3.28 -6.56 -16.18
CA PRO A 123 -1.84 -6.71 -15.96
C PRO A 123 -0.97 -5.64 -16.65
N ALA A 124 -1.56 -4.80 -17.50
CA ALA A 124 -0.84 -3.75 -18.24
C ALA A 124 -0.71 -2.42 -17.47
N ALA A 125 -1.28 -2.33 -16.27
CA ALA A 125 -1.29 -1.14 -15.43
C ALA A 125 -0.90 -1.51 -13.98
N PHE A 126 -0.84 -0.52 -13.09
CA PHE A 126 -0.95 -0.72 -11.65
C PHE A 126 -2.17 0.03 -11.12
N GLN A 127 -2.73 -0.49 -10.03
CA GLN A 127 -3.86 0.17 -9.37
C GLN A 127 -3.34 1.12 -8.31
N VAL A 128 -3.88 2.35 -8.30
CA VAL A 128 -3.60 3.38 -7.29
C VAL A 128 -4.85 3.62 -6.47
N LEU A 129 -4.68 3.70 -5.16
CA LEU A 129 -5.72 4.10 -4.20
C LEU A 129 -5.24 5.35 -3.48
N GLY A 130 -6.01 6.43 -3.55
CA GLY A 130 -5.84 7.64 -2.75
C GLY A 130 -6.95 7.70 -1.72
N ILE A 131 -6.61 7.61 -0.43
CA ILE A 131 -7.56 7.52 0.68
C ILE A 131 -7.41 8.79 1.52
N PHE A 132 -8.50 9.51 1.74
CA PHE A 132 -8.56 10.72 2.55
C PHE A 132 -9.71 10.65 3.58
N ALA A 133 -9.98 9.44 4.03
CA ALA A 133 -10.98 9.13 5.04
C ALA A 133 -10.42 9.33 6.45
N GLU A 134 -11.32 9.62 7.37
CA GLU A 134 -10.99 9.62 8.79
C GLU A 134 -10.49 8.24 9.25
N PRO A 135 -9.63 8.16 10.28
CA PRO A 135 -9.02 6.91 10.71
C PRO A 135 -10.02 5.78 10.98
N LEU A 136 -11.18 6.11 11.57
CA LEU A 136 -12.22 5.12 11.86
C LEU A 136 -12.86 4.55 10.59
N ASP A 137 -13.16 5.41 9.62
CA ASP A 137 -13.74 4.98 8.34
C ASP A 137 -12.72 4.19 7.53
N PHE A 138 -11.45 4.58 7.57
CA PHE A 138 -10.36 3.80 6.98
C PHE A 138 -10.34 2.37 7.54
N VAL A 139 -10.39 2.20 8.86
CA VAL A 139 -10.42 0.88 9.51
C VAL A 139 -11.65 0.07 9.08
N ARG A 140 -12.83 0.68 9.01
CA ARG A 140 -14.05 0.02 8.50
C ARG A 140 -13.89 -0.44 7.06
N GLY A 141 -13.26 0.37 6.22
CA GLY A 141 -12.98 0.04 4.82
C GLY A 141 -12.08 -1.19 4.64
N LEU A 142 -11.20 -1.50 5.61
CA LEU A 142 -10.31 -2.66 5.55
C LEU A 142 -11.06 -3.99 5.47
N VAL A 143 -12.29 -4.07 5.98
CA VAL A 143 -13.14 -5.27 5.85
C VAL A 143 -13.44 -5.56 4.38
N ASN A 144 -13.78 -4.53 3.60
CA ASN A 144 -14.02 -4.66 2.16
C ASN A 144 -12.74 -5.03 1.41
N VAL A 145 -11.60 -4.42 1.77
CA VAL A 145 -10.30 -4.74 1.19
C VAL A 145 -9.93 -6.21 1.39
N ARG A 146 -10.23 -6.78 2.56
CA ARG A 146 -10.01 -8.21 2.81
C ARG A 146 -10.88 -9.10 1.92
N MET A 147 -12.06 -8.62 1.52
CA MET A 147 -12.98 -9.32 0.62
C MET A 147 -12.69 -9.06 -0.87
N ALA A 148 -11.59 -8.40 -1.21
CA ALA A 148 -11.26 -7.98 -2.57
C ALA A 148 -12.35 -7.11 -3.22
N LYS A 149 -12.93 -6.20 -2.44
CA LYS A 149 -13.96 -5.26 -2.87
C LYS A 149 -13.44 -3.83 -2.79
N PRO A 150 -14.03 -2.88 -3.56
CA PRO A 150 -13.78 -1.46 -3.36
C PRO A 150 -13.93 -1.10 -1.89
N MET A 151 -13.10 -0.19 -1.41
CA MET A 151 -13.09 0.21 0.00
C MET A 151 -14.45 0.75 0.48
N GLY A 152 -15.29 1.19 -0.46
CA GLY A 152 -16.66 1.66 -0.19
C GLY A 152 -16.70 3.00 0.56
N LEU A 153 -15.62 3.77 0.50
CA LEU A 153 -15.50 5.06 1.14
C LEU A 153 -15.82 6.18 0.15
N ASN A 154 -16.70 7.10 0.54
CA ASN A 154 -16.97 8.32 -0.22
C ASN A 154 -15.73 9.25 -0.31
N ARG A 155 -14.72 8.99 0.50
CA ARG A 155 -13.46 9.75 0.61
C ARG A 155 -12.28 8.90 0.16
N SER A 156 -12.40 8.31 -1.02
CA SER A 156 -11.32 7.61 -1.68
C SER A 156 -11.39 7.78 -3.19
N HIS A 157 -10.23 7.73 -3.82
CA HIS A 157 -10.08 7.68 -5.26
C HIS A 157 -9.36 6.39 -5.65
N GLU A 158 -9.71 5.81 -6.78
CA GLU A 158 -8.94 4.72 -7.34
C GLU A 158 -8.74 4.93 -8.85
N ARG A 159 -7.59 4.46 -9.35
CA ARG A 159 -7.23 4.56 -10.75
C ARG A 159 -6.33 3.40 -11.17
N LEU A 160 -6.50 2.95 -12.41
CA LEU A 160 -5.52 2.16 -13.13
C LEU A 160 -4.66 3.09 -13.97
N THR A 161 -3.34 2.94 -13.88
CA THR A 161 -2.39 3.79 -14.61
C THR A 161 -1.07 3.07 -14.85
N THR A 162 -0.26 3.61 -15.74
CA THR A 162 1.12 3.17 -15.97
C THR A 162 2.14 4.14 -15.34
N ARG A 163 1.67 5.30 -14.90
CA ARG A 163 2.52 6.32 -14.29
C ARG A 163 1.74 7.19 -13.31
N MET A 164 2.34 7.49 -12.15
CA MET A 164 1.89 8.53 -11.24
C MET A 164 3.08 9.31 -10.70
N THR A 165 2.85 10.55 -10.33
CA THR A 165 3.84 11.43 -9.67
C THR A 165 3.22 12.03 -8.42
N LEU A 166 3.91 11.89 -7.30
CA LEU A 166 3.56 12.51 -6.02
C LEU A 166 4.30 13.83 -5.88
N GLN A 167 3.56 14.88 -5.57
CA GLN A 167 4.09 16.21 -5.34
C GLN A 167 3.57 16.75 -4.00
N PRO A 168 4.40 16.74 -2.94
CA PRO A 168 4.03 17.31 -1.65
C PRO A 168 3.78 18.82 -1.75
N THR A 169 2.94 19.33 -0.86
CA THR A 169 2.70 20.79 -0.75
C THR A 169 3.69 21.52 0.13
N ASP A 170 4.37 20.81 1.03
CA ASP A 170 5.32 21.38 1.99
C ASP A 170 6.77 21.44 1.50
N GLY A 171 7.05 20.97 0.30
CA GLY A 171 8.40 20.99 -0.27
C GLY A 171 9.36 19.96 0.35
N GLY A 172 8.88 19.11 1.25
CA GLY A 172 9.69 18.12 1.97
C GLY A 172 10.00 16.86 1.16
N ALA A 173 10.88 16.01 1.69
CA ALA A 173 11.12 14.68 1.19
C ALA A 173 9.86 13.81 1.38
N ILE A 174 9.70 12.81 0.52
CA ILE A 174 8.58 11.87 0.57
C ILE A 174 9.06 10.59 1.23
N ASP A 175 8.53 10.32 2.42
CA ASP A 175 8.71 9.04 3.09
C ASP A 175 7.73 8.03 2.51
N TYR A 176 8.23 6.89 2.02
CA TYR A 176 7.42 5.87 1.35
C TYR A 176 7.83 4.45 1.74
N MET A 177 6.96 3.52 1.46
CA MET A 177 7.20 2.09 1.53
C MET A 177 7.31 1.52 0.12
N LEU A 178 8.30 0.64 -0.12
CA LEU A 178 8.42 -0.18 -1.31
C LEU A 178 8.64 -1.64 -0.88
N ASP A 179 7.68 -2.53 -1.21
CA ASP A 179 7.70 -3.96 -0.87
C ASP A 179 7.97 -4.29 0.61
N GLY A 180 7.60 -3.39 1.51
CA GLY A 180 7.83 -3.53 2.95
C GLY A 180 9.03 -2.74 3.47
N ASP A 181 9.92 -2.27 2.63
CA ASP A 181 11.06 -1.46 3.03
C ASP A 181 10.67 0.03 3.16
N LEU A 182 11.16 0.66 4.22
CA LEU A 182 11.00 2.10 4.43
C LEU A 182 12.08 2.87 3.67
N ARG A 183 11.66 3.89 2.94
CA ARG A 183 12.49 4.74 2.08
C ARG A 183 12.12 6.20 2.23
N SER A 184 13.01 7.07 1.77
CA SER A 184 12.75 8.50 1.61
C SER A 184 13.38 9.00 0.31
N ALA A 185 12.69 9.88 -0.40
CA ALA A 185 13.18 10.44 -1.66
C ALA A 185 12.86 11.93 -1.76
N PRO A 186 13.66 12.69 -2.55
CA PRO A 186 13.31 14.06 -2.88
C PRO A 186 12.05 14.11 -3.75
N GLN A 187 11.38 15.24 -3.72
CA GLN A 187 10.23 15.49 -4.60
C GLN A 187 10.64 16.06 -5.96
N PRO A 188 9.82 15.89 -7.00
CA PRO A 188 8.64 15.02 -7.06
C PRO A 188 9.05 13.55 -7.15
N LEU A 189 8.24 12.64 -6.61
CA LEU A 189 8.48 11.20 -6.69
C LEU A 189 7.59 10.57 -7.75
N THR A 190 8.21 9.95 -8.75
CA THR A 190 7.50 9.26 -9.83
C THR A 190 7.55 7.75 -9.63
N VAL A 191 6.38 7.13 -9.82
CA VAL A 191 6.17 5.67 -9.89
C VAL A 191 5.68 5.35 -11.29
N SER A 192 6.32 4.40 -11.98
CA SER A 192 5.96 3.98 -13.34
C SER A 192 6.13 2.48 -13.55
N LEU A 193 5.52 1.91 -14.59
CA LEU A 193 5.84 0.56 -15.07
C LEU A 193 7.12 0.54 -15.89
#